data_7424d490dbb04e34b5b2bff51dcc468b
#
_entry.id   7424d490dbb04e34b5b2bff51dcc468b
#
_cell.length_a   1.000
_cell.length_b   1.000
_cell.length_c   1.000
_cell.angle_alpha   90.00
_cell.angle_beta   90.00
_cell.angle_gamma   90.00
#
_symmetry.space_group_name_H-M   'P 1'
#
loop_
_entity.id
_entity.type
_entity.pdbx_description
1 polymer ?
#
loop_
_entity_poly.entity_id
_entity_poly.type
_entity_poly.pdbx_seq_one_letter_code
_entity_poly.pdbx_strand_id
1 'polypeptide(L)'
;MISPTGHVFKNLFALGLIAFFCQPAQAQDSASDNSEAQEGEATRAESHQSGFEDIAEFGGPDSVGNELKRNDAAREPRYQFDGLEGMLGPYFDWKRRVKEDRGVAFGTSLYLLYQKASDALPGEDDDALGHIFRYQGTWNLFRHDNGNSGSITWRLESRSHVGGFQAPASLGAATGIRTLAPGFAYNEKFEFDIPVLSWVQHFANGRAGYAVGRLAFDVYLDAFPFQTLSKGFINRSSIYNPTLPTTGLGAIAGVVKGFVTDNIWLGAQIYDANAVNGDFDLSTLEEGEWIKAVEIGFTPSFAERGSNRLQITYWEKDARVRAGTPKGDGWTVSVASQLGDNVLSFVRFGHSNGGGGVAAEDAFSAGVQFTQGFDEIWSIGIGWANPSATTFEPGLDDEFLIETSYKFQLSRNFSLTPNLQFVVNPSGNPEENSIWIFGIRVILTL
;
A
#
# COMPACT_ATOMS: atom_id res chain seq x y z
N MET A 1 26.77 -22.28 16.27
CA MET A 1 25.94 -22.31 17.50
C MET A 1 24.54 -21.90 17.08
N ILE A 2 23.56 -22.77 17.23
CA ILE A 2 22.16 -22.50 16.81
C ILE A 2 21.56 -21.56 17.85
N SER A 3 21.17 -20.36 17.46
CA SER A 3 20.53 -19.38 18.32
C SER A 3 19.15 -19.90 18.77
N PRO A 4 18.82 -19.92 20.08
CA PRO A 4 17.57 -20.48 20.58
C PRO A 4 16.35 -19.59 20.35
N THR A 5 16.49 -18.41 19.76
CA THR A 5 15.40 -17.43 19.63
C THR A 5 14.40 -17.71 18.51
N GLY A 6 14.79 -18.41 17.46
CA GLY A 6 13.90 -18.71 16.32
C GLY A 6 12.74 -19.68 16.62
N HIS A 7 12.84 -20.51 17.65
CA HIS A 7 11.79 -21.47 17.98
C HIS A 7 10.67 -20.94 18.89
N VAL A 8 10.93 -19.89 19.67
CA VAL A 8 9.94 -19.32 20.60
C VAL A 8 8.88 -18.53 19.86
N PHE A 9 9.24 -17.84 18.77
CA PHE A 9 8.29 -17.06 17.96
C PHE A 9 7.33 -17.94 17.14
N LYS A 10 7.78 -19.10 16.63
CA LYS A 10 6.91 -20.02 15.85
C LYS A 10 5.75 -20.60 16.68
N ASN A 11 5.92 -20.78 17.98
CA ASN A 11 4.89 -21.35 18.87
C ASN A 11 3.91 -20.30 19.43
N LEU A 12 4.29 -19.03 19.51
CA LEU A 12 3.39 -17.94 19.91
C LEU A 12 2.39 -17.54 18.81
N PHE A 13 2.76 -17.75 17.54
CA PHE A 13 1.95 -17.37 16.40
C PHE A 13 0.68 -18.24 16.24
N ALA A 14 0.77 -19.54 16.54
CA ALA A 14 -0.37 -20.46 16.44
C ALA A 14 -1.48 -20.16 17.46
N LEU A 15 -1.15 -19.56 18.60
CA LEU A 15 -2.09 -19.21 19.67
C LEU A 15 -2.74 -17.81 19.46
N GLY A 16 -2.06 -16.88 18.81
CA GLY A 16 -2.57 -15.52 18.56
C GLY A 16 -3.64 -15.45 17.47
N LEU A 17 -3.55 -16.27 16.43
CA LEU A 17 -4.49 -16.27 15.32
C LEU A 17 -5.88 -16.78 15.70
N ILE A 18 -5.98 -17.71 16.66
CA ILE A 18 -7.25 -18.31 17.10
C ILE A 18 -8.04 -17.35 18.00
N ALA A 19 -7.37 -16.49 18.75
CA ALA A 19 -8.02 -15.55 19.65
C ALA A 19 -8.68 -14.33 18.95
N PHE A 20 -8.24 -13.99 17.73
CA PHE A 20 -8.71 -12.81 17.01
C PHE A 20 -10.10 -13.01 16.34
N PHE A 21 -10.48 -14.27 16.07
CA PHE A 21 -11.74 -14.60 15.40
C PHE A 21 -12.88 -15.06 16.33
N CYS A 22 -12.63 -15.20 17.64
CA CYS A 22 -13.61 -15.67 18.62
C CYS A 22 -14.22 -14.55 19.47
N GLN A 23 -14.60 -13.41 18.90
CA GLN A 23 -15.52 -12.50 19.58
C GLN A 23 -16.95 -12.79 19.10
N PRO A 24 -17.89 -13.18 19.99
CA PRO A 24 -19.28 -13.34 19.61
C PRO A 24 -19.88 -11.97 19.26
N ALA A 25 -20.54 -11.91 18.10
CA ALA A 25 -21.39 -10.77 17.74
C ALA A 25 -22.39 -10.55 18.87
N GLN A 26 -22.30 -9.45 19.60
CA GLN A 26 -23.35 -9.01 20.52
C GLN A 26 -24.53 -8.56 19.67
N ALA A 27 -25.57 -9.36 19.68
CA ALA A 27 -26.88 -8.97 19.18
C ALA A 27 -27.38 -7.81 20.05
N GLN A 28 -27.56 -6.63 19.46
CA GLN A 28 -28.31 -5.54 20.07
C GLN A 28 -29.80 -5.88 19.95
N ASP A 29 -30.38 -6.21 21.08
CA ASP A 29 -31.86 -6.22 21.24
C ASP A 29 -32.40 -4.80 21.06
N SER A 30 -33.09 -4.57 19.96
CA SER A 30 -33.88 -3.36 19.74
C SER A 30 -35.18 -3.43 20.49
N ALA A 31 -35.26 -2.80 21.65
CA ALA A 31 -36.53 -2.47 22.28
C ALA A 31 -37.22 -1.35 21.49
N SER A 32 -38.40 -1.67 20.99
CA SER A 32 -39.34 -0.73 20.39
C SER A 32 -39.87 0.24 21.45
N ASP A 33 -39.79 1.55 21.19
CA ASP A 33 -40.75 2.47 21.76
C ASP A 33 -41.20 3.52 20.72
N ASN A 34 -42.49 3.62 20.59
CA ASN A 34 -43.22 4.52 19.73
C ASN A 34 -43.23 5.94 20.32
N SER A 35 -42.89 6.96 19.54
CA SER A 35 -43.49 8.29 19.70
C SER A 35 -43.51 9.07 18.39
N GLU A 36 -44.70 9.53 18.10
CA GLU A 36 -45.26 10.28 17.01
C GLU A 36 -44.43 11.39 16.36
N ALA A 37 -44.56 11.40 15.05
CA ALA A 37 -44.68 12.51 14.10
C ALA A 37 -44.15 13.91 14.50
N GLN A 38 -43.09 14.36 13.80
CA GLN A 38 -43.04 15.74 13.28
C GLN A 38 -42.53 15.69 11.82
N GLU A 39 -43.42 16.05 10.91
CA GLU A 39 -43.15 16.38 9.53
C GLU A 39 -42.22 17.60 9.49
N GLY A 40 -40.99 17.36 9.11
CA GLY A 40 -40.05 18.36 8.64
C GLY A 40 -39.67 18.00 7.20
N GLU A 41 -40.16 18.80 6.26
CA GLU A 41 -39.79 18.77 4.84
C GLU A 41 -38.30 18.95 4.71
N ALA A 42 -37.53 17.86 4.85
CA ALA A 42 -36.18 17.80 4.37
C ALA A 42 -36.26 17.62 2.85
N THR A 43 -36.02 18.69 2.14
CA THR A 43 -35.75 18.71 0.69
C THR A 43 -34.81 17.58 0.37
N ARG A 44 -35.33 16.50 -0.16
CA ARG A 44 -34.60 15.40 -0.76
C ARG A 44 -33.94 16.01 -1.99
N ALA A 45 -32.70 16.43 -1.84
CA ALA A 45 -31.86 16.68 -2.98
C ALA A 45 -31.85 15.36 -3.76
N GLU A 46 -32.58 15.31 -4.88
CA GLU A 46 -32.44 14.27 -5.87
C GLU A 46 -30.97 14.31 -6.32
N SER A 47 -30.18 13.41 -5.77
CA SER A 47 -28.87 13.12 -6.33
C SER A 47 -29.13 12.63 -7.73
N HIS A 48 -28.87 13.46 -8.73
CA HIS A 48 -28.72 13.02 -10.10
C HIS A 48 -27.65 11.93 -10.05
N GLN A 49 -28.07 10.67 -10.11
CA GLN A 49 -27.17 9.54 -10.32
C GLN A 49 -26.54 9.76 -11.69
N SER A 50 -25.32 10.33 -11.71
CA SER A 50 -24.55 10.35 -12.93
C SER A 50 -24.27 8.91 -13.31
N GLY A 51 -24.35 8.53 -14.58
CA GLY A 51 -24.09 7.17 -15.06
C GLY A 51 -22.67 6.65 -14.75
N PHE A 52 -21.82 7.47 -14.09
CA PHE A 52 -20.45 7.21 -13.72
C PHE A 52 -20.20 7.30 -12.21
N GLU A 53 -21.11 6.72 -11.41
CA GLU A 53 -20.91 6.57 -9.97
C GLU A 53 -19.67 5.73 -9.64
N ASP A 54 -19.13 5.90 -8.43
CA ASP A 54 -17.92 5.20 -8.00
C ASP A 54 -18.07 3.68 -8.07
N ILE A 55 -17.29 3.07 -8.97
CA ILE A 55 -17.20 1.62 -9.10
C ILE A 55 -16.39 1.08 -7.92
N ALA A 56 -16.85 -0.02 -7.32
CA ALA A 56 -16.12 -0.69 -6.26
C ALA A 56 -14.83 -1.30 -6.83
N GLU A 57 -13.70 -0.70 -6.52
CA GLU A 57 -12.37 -1.17 -6.93
C GLU A 57 -12.05 -2.54 -6.29
N PHE A 58 -11.52 -3.48 -7.08
CA PHE A 58 -11.02 -4.76 -6.57
C PHE A 58 -9.51 -4.73 -6.22
N GLY A 59 -8.83 -3.62 -6.51
CA GLY A 59 -7.44 -3.36 -6.13
C GLY A 59 -7.30 -2.91 -4.68
N GLY A 60 -6.05 -2.85 -4.21
CA GLY A 60 -5.69 -2.34 -2.88
C GLY A 60 -5.79 -0.81 -2.77
N PRO A 61 -5.42 -0.27 -1.60
CA PRO A 61 -5.53 1.18 -1.35
C PRO A 61 -4.61 2.04 -2.22
N ASP A 62 -3.55 1.49 -2.82
CA ASP A 62 -2.68 2.20 -3.76
C ASP A 62 -3.13 2.04 -5.24
N SER A 63 -4.28 1.37 -5.52
CA SER A 63 -4.87 1.41 -6.85
C SER A 63 -5.28 2.85 -7.21
N VAL A 64 -5.20 3.19 -8.50
CA VAL A 64 -5.49 4.55 -8.97
C VAL A 64 -6.89 5.01 -8.55
N GLY A 65 -7.91 4.16 -8.75
CA GLY A 65 -9.28 4.48 -8.38
C GLY A 65 -9.48 4.70 -6.90
N ASN A 66 -8.89 3.85 -6.03
CA ASN A 66 -8.98 4.02 -4.59
C ASN A 66 -8.20 5.25 -4.08
N GLU A 67 -7.06 5.57 -4.70
CA GLU A 67 -6.30 6.77 -4.37
C GLU A 67 -7.07 8.04 -4.75
N LEU A 68 -7.67 8.09 -5.95
CA LEU A 68 -8.51 9.20 -6.40
C LEU A 68 -9.73 9.38 -5.48
N LYS A 69 -10.45 8.30 -5.14
CA LYS A 69 -11.57 8.35 -4.19
C LYS A 69 -11.16 8.95 -2.85
N ARG A 70 -10.01 8.51 -2.33
CA ARG A 70 -9.49 9.02 -1.06
C ARG A 70 -9.10 10.49 -1.15
N ASN A 71 -8.51 10.93 -2.26
CA ASN A 71 -8.08 12.31 -2.47
C ASN A 71 -9.26 13.26 -2.69
N ASP A 72 -10.31 12.79 -3.37
CA ASP A 72 -11.54 13.56 -3.63
C ASP A 72 -12.56 13.49 -2.47
N ALA A 73 -12.36 12.62 -1.48
CA ALA A 73 -13.25 12.51 -0.33
C ALA A 73 -13.34 13.84 0.44
N ALA A 74 -14.55 14.15 0.92
CA ALA A 74 -14.74 15.27 1.82
C ALA A 74 -13.92 15.05 3.10
N ARG A 75 -13.19 16.05 3.53
CA ARG A 75 -12.36 16.03 4.74
C ARG A 75 -12.70 17.24 5.59
N GLU A 76 -12.63 17.07 6.89
CA GLU A 76 -12.68 18.16 7.85
C GLU A 76 -11.24 18.51 8.26
N PRO A 77 -10.61 19.50 7.62
CA PRO A 77 -9.23 19.86 7.95
C PRO A 77 -9.15 20.60 9.28
N ARG A 78 -8.01 20.50 9.95
CA ARG A 78 -7.74 21.24 11.18
C ARG A 78 -7.82 22.77 10.98
N TYR A 79 -7.39 23.23 9.81
CA TYR A 79 -7.40 24.64 9.44
C TYR A 79 -8.12 24.81 8.10
N GLN A 80 -9.01 25.79 8.07
CA GLN A 80 -9.66 26.25 6.84
C GLN A 80 -8.90 27.48 6.34
N PHE A 81 -8.43 27.40 5.10
CA PHE A 81 -7.74 28.52 4.44
C PHE A 81 -8.65 29.06 3.35
N ASP A 82 -9.58 29.95 3.72
CA ASP A 82 -10.62 30.49 2.82
C ASP A 82 -10.06 30.99 1.47
N GLY A 83 -8.90 31.64 1.49
CA GLY A 83 -8.24 32.12 0.28
C GLY A 83 -7.80 30.99 -0.66
N LEU A 84 -7.23 29.91 -0.12
CA LEU A 84 -6.79 28.74 -0.88
C LEU A 84 -8.00 27.91 -1.38
N GLU A 85 -8.98 27.70 -0.51
CA GLU A 85 -10.21 27.00 -0.85
C GLU A 85 -11.02 27.74 -1.90
N GLY A 86 -11.12 29.08 -1.81
CA GLY A 86 -11.77 29.90 -2.82
C GLY A 86 -11.06 29.87 -4.19
N MET A 87 -9.72 29.77 -4.20
CA MET A 87 -8.93 29.63 -5.43
C MET A 87 -9.04 28.24 -6.06
N LEU A 88 -9.07 27.18 -5.24
CA LEU A 88 -9.12 25.78 -5.70
C LEU A 88 -10.55 25.26 -5.94
N GLY A 89 -11.57 25.90 -5.38
CA GLY A 89 -12.98 25.51 -5.54
C GLY A 89 -13.38 25.32 -7.01
N PRO A 90 -13.18 26.31 -7.89
CA PRO A 90 -13.50 26.19 -9.32
C PRO A 90 -12.80 25.01 -10.01
N TYR A 91 -11.57 24.68 -9.60
CA TYR A 91 -10.81 23.54 -10.12
C TYR A 91 -11.46 22.20 -9.70
N PHE A 92 -11.84 22.03 -8.43
CA PHE A 92 -12.51 20.82 -7.97
C PHE A 92 -13.91 20.66 -8.59
N ASP A 93 -14.63 21.77 -8.79
CA ASP A 93 -15.92 21.75 -9.48
C ASP A 93 -15.77 21.36 -10.96
N TRP A 94 -14.69 21.79 -11.60
CA TRP A 94 -14.38 21.37 -12.97
C TRP A 94 -14.02 19.88 -13.01
N LYS A 95 -13.16 19.38 -12.12
CA LYS A 95 -12.85 17.93 -12.00
C LYS A 95 -14.13 17.09 -11.85
N ARG A 96 -15.02 17.51 -10.94
CA ARG A 96 -16.29 16.81 -10.71
C ARG A 96 -17.13 16.78 -12.00
N ARG A 97 -17.31 17.90 -12.69
CA ARG A 97 -18.03 17.94 -13.98
C ARG A 97 -17.41 17.05 -15.04
N VAL A 98 -16.09 17.03 -15.16
CA VAL A 98 -15.39 16.14 -16.11
C VAL A 98 -15.66 14.67 -15.78
N LYS A 99 -15.67 14.29 -14.49
CA LYS A 99 -16.02 12.94 -14.05
C LYS A 99 -17.48 12.61 -14.39
N GLU A 100 -18.40 13.49 -14.09
CA GLU A 100 -19.85 13.32 -14.34
C GLU A 100 -20.19 13.26 -15.82
N ASP A 101 -19.65 14.18 -16.63
CA ASP A 101 -19.99 14.33 -18.05
C ASP A 101 -19.23 13.38 -18.97
N ARG A 102 -17.99 13.00 -18.60
CA ARG A 102 -17.06 12.28 -19.49
C ARG A 102 -16.57 10.96 -18.92
N GLY A 103 -16.89 10.63 -17.68
CA GLY A 103 -16.40 9.43 -17.01
C GLY A 103 -14.91 9.46 -16.66
N VAL A 104 -14.26 10.65 -16.72
CA VAL A 104 -12.81 10.80 -16.48
C VAL A 104 -12.58 11.37 -15.07
N ALA A 105 -12.04 10.57 -14.18
CA ALA A 105 -11.52 11.01 -12.89
C ALA A 105 -9.98 11.10 -12.97
N PHE A 106 -9.39 12.16 -12.44
CA PHE A 106 -7.94 12.35 -12.42
C PHE A 106 -7.50 13.18 -11.22
N GLY A 107 -6.22 13.16 -10.89
CA GLY A 107 -5.64 13.95 -9.81
C GLY A 107 -4.13 13.93 -9.83
N THR A 108 -3.55 14.84 -9.04
CA THR A 108 -2.12 14.90 -8.79
C THR A 108 -1.83 14.76 -7.32
N SER A 109 -0.68 14.15 -7.02
CA SER A 109 -0.18 14.04 -5.65
C SER A 109 1.34 14.27 -5.64
N LEU A 110 1.80 15.08 -4.71
CA LEU A 110 3.22 15.27 -4.43
C LEU A 110 3.48 14.79 -3.01
N TYR A 111 4.40 13.84 -2.88
CA TYR A 111 4.90 13.33 -1.61
C TYR A 111 6.36 13.75 -1.48
N LEU A 112 6.71 14.42 -0.39
CA LEU A 112 8.09 14.74 -0.01
C LEU A 112 8.41 14.01 1.29
N LEU A 113 9.57 13.38 1.39
CA LEU A 113 10.06 12.72 2.59
C LEU A 113 11.49 13.13 2.88
N TYR A 114 11.70 13.78 4.01
CA TYR A 114 13.00 13.95 4.63
C TYR A 114 13.19 12.92 5.72
N GLN A 115 14.38 12.33 5.80
CA GLN A 115 14.79 11.42 6.89
C GLN A 115 16.22 11.74 7.34
N LYS A 116 16.46 11.57 8.64
CA LYS A 116 17.77 11.70 9.30
C LYS A 116 17.98 10.52 10.21
N ALA A 117 19.05 9.77 9.97
CA ALA A 117 19.49 8.68 10.84
C ALA A 117 20.43 9.19 11.94
N SER A 118 20.50 8.48 13.05
CA SER A 118 21.44 8.75 14.14
C SER A 118 22.87 8.42 13.79
N ASP A 119 23.08 7.49 12.84
CA ASP A 119 24.37 7.04 12.37
C ASP A 119 24.26 6.47 10.94
N ALA A 120 25.41 6.38 10.24
CA ALA A 120 25.56 5.78 8.91
C ALA A 120 26.91 5.06 8.79
N LEU A 121 27.05 4.20 7.80
CA LEU A 121 28.33 3.54 7.49
C LEU A 121 29.40 4.58 7.16
N PRO A 122 30.68 4.31 7.44
CA PRO A 122 31.78 5.24 7.19
C PRO A 122 31.81 5.76 5.74
N GLY A 123 31.64 7.07 5.59
CA GLY A 123 31.66 7.75 4.30
C GLY A 123 30.30 7.84 3.60
N GLU A 124 29.26 7.30 4.19
CA GLU A 124 27.87 7.41 3.69
C GLU A 124 27.15 8.58 4.36
N ASP A 125 26.14 9.13 3.68
CA ASP A 125 25.29 10.19 4.20
C ASP A 125 24.23 9.62 5.16
N ASP A 126 24.02 10.30 6.29
CA ASP A 126 23.06 9.92 7.32
C ASP A 126 21.69 10.60 7.16
N ASP A 127 21.49 11.42 6.11
CA ASP A 127 20.21 12.03 5.81
C ASP A 127 19.81 11.87 4.34
N ALA A 128 18.52 12.01 4.09
CA ALA A 128 17.93 11.78 2.79
C ALA A 128 16.71 12.69 2.58
N LEU A 129 16.52 13.17 1.35
CA LEU A 129 15.35 13.91 0.94
C LEU A 129 14.94 13.50 -0.46
N GLY A 130 13.71 13.02 -0.62
CA GLY A 130 13.19 12.59 -1.90
C GLY A 130 11.74 13.00 -2.14
N HIS A 131 11.33 12.91 -3.40
CA HIS A 131 9.97 13.16 -3.80
C HIS A 131 9.38 12.01 -4.61
N ILE A 132 8.04 11.92 -4.55
CA ILE A 132 7.22 11.15 -5.49
C ILE A 132 6.16 12.11 -5.99
N PHE A 133 6.15 12.37 -7.29
CA PHE A 133 5.07 13.11 -7.95
C PHE A 133 4.25 12.12 -8.77
N ARG A 134 2.92 12.18 -8.65
CA ARG A 134 1.96 11.36 -9.39
C ARG A 134 0.98 12.25 -10.14
N TYR A 135 0.77 11.97 -11.41
CA TYR A 135 -0.41 12.37 -12.17
C TYR A 135 -1.12 11.10 -12.61
N GLN A 136 -2.36 10.92 -12.19
CA GLN A 136 -3.06 9.66 -12.41
C GLN A 136 -4.53 9.87 -12.69
N GLY A 137 -5.15 8.87 -13.33
CA GLY A 137 -6.56 8.93 -13.61
C GLY A 137 -7.14 7.60 -14.07
N THR A 138 -8.46 7.60 -14.17
CA THR A 138 -9.26 6.52 -14.75
C THR A 138 -10.30 7.10 -15.69
N TRP A 139 -10.48 6.48 -16.83
CA TRP A 139 -11.51 6.82 -17.80
C TRP A 139 -12.48 5.65 -17.91
N ASN A 140 -13.67 5.82 -17.33
CA ASN A 140 -14.77 4.87 -17.41
C ASN A 140 -15.42 4.99 -18.80
N LEU A 141 -15.22 3.98 -19.64
CA LEU A 141 -15.70 3.97 -21.02
C LEU A 141 -17.14 3.47 -21.13
N PHE A 142 -17.52 2.56 -20.25
CA PHE A 142 -18.90 2.08 -20.15
C PHE A 142 -19.19 1.53 -18.76
N ARG A 143 -20.47 1.56 -18.42
CA ARG A 143 -21.06 0.91 -17.25
C ARG A 143 -22.46 0.43 -17.62
N HIS A 144 -22.77 -0.79 -17.28
CA HIS A 144 -24.07 -1.41 -17.45
C HIS A 144 -24.76 -1.61 -16.10
N ASP A 145 -26.09 -1.65 -16.08
CA ASP A 145 -26.89 -1.83 -14.87
C ASP A 145 -26.61 -3.14 -14.13
N ASN A 146 -26.10 -4.15 -14.82
CA ASN A 146 -25.66 -5.41 -14.22
C ASN A 146 -24.30 -5.33 -13.52
N GLY A 147 -23.72 -4.12 -13.36
CA GLY A 147 -22.43 -3.88 -12.73
C GLY A 147 -21.21 -4.22 -13.56
N ASN A 148 -21.41 -4.53 -14.85
CA ASN A 148 -20.28 -4.67 -15.78
C ASN A 148 -19.80 -3.29 -16.21
N SER A 149 -18.51 -3.02 -16.04
CA SER A 149 -17.89 -1.74 -16.39
C SER A 149 -16.47 -1.93 -16.87
N GLY A 150 -16.04 -1.05 -17.77
CA GLY A 150 -14.68 -1.08 -18.32
C GLY A 150 -14.04 0.30 -18.30
N SER A 151 -12.77 0.35 -17.92
CA SER A 151 -12.02 1.59 -17.80
C SER A 151 -10.58 1.45 -18.26
N ILE A 152 -10.03 2.56 -18.74
CA ILE A 152 -8.59 2.75 -18.91
C ILE A 152 -8.07 3.47 -17.66
N THR A 153 -7.03 2.92 -17.06
CA THR A 153 -6.39 3.48 -15.85
C THR A 153 -4.94 3.80 -16.17
N TRP A 154 -4.48 4.99 -15.73
CA TRP A 154 -3.10 5.41 -15.90
C TRP A 154 -2.52 6.04 -14.65
N ARG A 155 -1.20 5.95 -14.51
CA ARG A 155 -0.39 6.70 -13.56
C ARG A 155 0.93 7.07 -14.22
N LEU A 156 1.23 8.36 -14.21
CA LEU A 156 2.52 8.91 -14.56
C LEU A 156 3.19 9.30 -13.25
N GLU A 157 4.44 8.93 -13.10
CA GLU A 157 5.14 9.12 -11.83
C GLU A 157 6.58 9.58 -12.05
N SER A 158 7.05 10.48 -11.18
CA SER A 158 8.45 10.86 -11.06
C SER A 158 8.92 10.58 -9.64
N ARG A 159 10.08 9.96 -9.49
CA ARG A 159 10.73 9.72 -8.20
C ARG A 159 12.19 10.09 -8.28
N SER A 160 12.65 10.91 -7.36
CA SER A 160 14.06 11.31 -7.29
C SER A 160 14.41 11.86 -5.91
N HIS A 161 15.71 11.98 -5.66
CA HIS A 161 16.21 12.81 -4.58
C HIS A 161 15.95 14.29 -4.85
N VAL A 162 16.10 15.12 -3.84
CA VAL A 162 15.95 16.58 -3.93
C VAL A 162 17.28 17.25 -3.56
N GLY A 163 17.80 18.07 -4.46
CA GLY A 163 19.06 18.81 -4.22
C GLY A 163 20.27 17.87 -4.12
N GLY A 164 21.11 18.10 -3.09
CA GLY A 164 22.32 17.31 -2.83
C GLY A 164 22.10 16.10 -1.91
N PHE A 165 20.85 15.81 -1.52
CA PHE A 165 20.55 14.67 -0.65
C PHE A 165 20.52 13.36 -1.45
N GLN A 166 20.69 12.23 -0.76
CA GLN A 166 20.34 10.92 -1.30
C GLN A 166 18.83 10.67 -1.24
N ALA A 167 18.32 9.70 -2.01
CA ALA A 167 16.92 9.28 -1.92
C ALA A 167 16.65 8.52 -0.60
N PRO A 168 15.48 8.68 0.05
CA PRO A 168 15.18 7.99 1.31
C PRO A 168 15.25 6.45 1.23
N ALA A 169 15.00 5.84 0.09
CA ALA A 169 15.21 4.39 -0.08
C ALA A 169 16.68 3.97 0.00
N SER A 170 17.62 4.86 -0.33
CA SER A 170 19.07 4.61 -0.23
C SER A 170 19.56 4.68 1.21
N LEU A 171 18.85 5.36 2.09
CA LEU A 171 19.22 5.49 3.50
C LEU A 171 19.34 4.12 4.21
N GLY A 172 18.55 3.12 3.80
CA GLY A 172 18.70 1.76 4.31
C GLY A 172 20.10 1.20 4.05
N ALA A 173 20.61 1.31 2.83
CA ALA A 173 21.95 0.87 2.46
C ALA A 173 23.03 1.70 3.19
N ALA A 174 22.87 3.02 3.25
CA ALA A 174 23.80 3.94 3.91
C ALA A 174 23.91 3.69 5.43
N THR A 175 22.86 3.23 6.07
CA THR A 175 22.84 2.91 7.52
C THR A 175 23.12 1.43 7.81
N GLY A 176 23.23 0.57 6.78
CA GLY A 176 23.39 -0.87 6.93
C GLY A 176 22.09 -1.64 7.23
N ILE A 177 20.93 -1.00 7.15
CA ILE A 177 19.62 -1.66 7.28
C ILE A 177 19.29 -2.35 5.95
N ARG A 178 19.26 -3.69 5.93
CA ARG A 178 19.08 -4.49 4.72
C ARG A 178 17.64 -4.80 4.40
N THR A 179 16.84 -5.18 5.39
CA THR A 179 15.48 -5.70 5.19
C THR A 179 14.40 -4.67 5.49
N LEU A 180 14.57 -3.92 6.57
CA LEU A 180 13.57 -2.98 7.11
C LEU A 180 13.82 -1.54 6.65
N ALA A 181 13.99 -1.36 5.33
CA ALA A 181 14.35 -0.08 4.71
C ALA A 181 13.44 1.08 5.14
N PRO A 182 13.99 2.18 5.68
CA PRO A 182 13.23 3.23 6.36
C PRO A 182 12.38 4.10 5.42
N GLY A 183 12.81 4.30 4.18
CA GLY A 183 12.13 5.12 3.18
C GLY A 183 11.83 4.35 1.88
N PHE A 184 11.54 3.06 1.97
CA PHE A 184 11.48 2.09 0.85
C PHE A 184 10.81 2.59 -0.43
N ALA A 185 9.68 3.28 -0.33
CA ALA A 185 8.93 3.73 -1.50
C ALA A 185 9.57 4.92 -2.23
N TYR A 186 10.48 5.65 -1.58
CA TYR A 186 11.11 6.86 -2.13
C TYR A 186 12.46 6.53 -2.76
N ASN A 187 12.43 5.68 -3.79
CA ASN A 187 13.62 5.26 -4.51
C ASN A 187 14.05 6.29 -5.56
N GLU A 188 15.33 6.27 -5.85
CA GLU A 188 15.94 7.04 -6.92
C GLU A 188 15.91 6.21 -8.19
N LYS A 189 15.39 6.73 -9.28
CA LYS A 189 15.76 6.13 -10.59
C LYS A 189 15.14 6.71 -11.84
N PHE A 190 14.14 7.60 -11.80
CA PHE A 190 13.58 8.06 -13.07
C PHE A 190 12.99 9.47 -12.91
N GLU A 191 13.32 10.28 -13.88
CA GLU A 191 12.68 11.60 -14.00
C GLU A 191 11.19 11.45 -14.30
N PHE A 192 10.82 10.36 -15.01
CA PHE A 192 9.43 10.08 -15.39
C PHE A 192 9.23 8.60 -15.77
N ASP A 193 8.15 7.97 -15.26
CA ASP A 193 7.72 6.61 -15.60
C ASP A 193 6.20 6.55 -15.77
N ILE A 194 5.72 5.50 -16.43
CA ILE A 194 4.31 5.14 -16.55
C ILE A 194 4.09 3.80 -15.86
N PRO A 195 4.10 3.74 -14.51
CA PRO A 195 3.96 2.46 -13.79
C PRO A 195 2.59 1.79 -13.97
N VAL A 196 1.56 2.56 -14.36
CA VAL A 196 0.24 2.02 -14.66
C VAL A 196 -0.27 2.57 -15.99
N LEU A 197 -0.57 1.67 -16.91
CA LEU A 197 -1.38 1.90 -18.11
C LEU A 197 -2.11 0.61 -18.43
N SER A 198 -3.37 0.52 -18.05
CA SER A 198 -4.09 -0.74 -18.07
C SER A 198 -5.56 -0.59 -18.42
N TRP A 199 -6.09 -1.66 -18.99
CA TRP A 199 -7.52 -1.92 -19.02
C TRP A 199 -7.95 -2.60 -17.73
N VAL A 200 -9.02 -2.10 -17.12
CA VAL A 200 -9.64 -2.68 -15.92
C VAL A 200 -11.10 -2.97 -16.21
N GLN A 201 -11.53 -4.20 -15.98
CA GLN A 201 -12.91 -4.64 -16.16
C GLN A 201 -13.47 -5.15 -14.85
N HIS A 202 -14.67 -4.68 -14.51
CA HIS A 202 -15.41 -5.16 -13.34
C HIS A 202 -16.68 -5.90 -13.78
N PHE A 203 -17.06 -6.90 -13.00
CA PHE A 203 -18.27 -7.70 -13.16
C PHE A 203 -19.01 -7.81 -11.82
N ALA A 204 -20.30 -8.16 -11.88
CA ALA A 204 -21.09 -8.44 -10.67
C ALA A 204 -20.98 -7.36 -9.59
N ASN A 205 -21.13 -6.08 -9.98
CA ASN A 205 -21.02 -4.93 -9.09
C ASN A 205 -19.67 -4.86 -8.35
N GLY A 206 -18.56 -5.13 -9.05
CA GLY A 206 -17.21 -5.09 -8.52
C GLY A 206 -16.79 -6.32 -7.69
N ARG A 207 -17.65 -7.36 -7.62
CA ARG A 207 -17.31 -8.62 -6.92
C ARG A 207 -16.31 -9.49 -7.69
N ALA A 208 -16.17 -9.27 -8.99
CA ALA A 208 -15.16 -9.90 -9.82
C ALA A 208 -14.61 -8.89 -10.84
N GLY A 209 -13.40 -9.13 -11.32
CA GLY A 209 -12.79 -8.30 -12.33
C GLY A 209 -11.45 -8.86 -12.81
N TYR A 210 -10.91 -8.19 -13.80
CA TYR A 210 -9.54 -8.39 -14.25
C TYR A 210 -8.90 -7.05 -14.63
N ALA A 211 -7.59 -7.02 -14.60
CA ALA A 211 -6.82 -5.94 -15.20
C ALA A 211 -5.71 -6.51 -16.07
N VAL A 212 -5.41 -5.83 -17.18
CA VAL A 212 -4.35 -6.21 -18.12
C VAL A 212 -3.67 -4.97 -18.68
N GLY A 213 -2.37 -5.03 -18.84
CA GLY A 213 -1.53 -3.92 -19.29
C GLY A 213 -0.32 -3.74 -18.41
N ARG A 214 0.17 -2.52 -18.24
CA ARG A 214 1.23 -2.20 -17.29
C ARG A 214 0.61 -1.98 -15.91
N LEU A 215 1.00 -2.81 -14.94
CA LEU A 215 0.45 -2.86 -13.58
C LEU A 215 1.58 -2.88 -12.56
N ALA A 216 1.32 -2.40 -11.34
CA ALA A 216 2.18 -2.65 -10.19
C ALA A 216 1.82 -4.01 -9.56
N PHE A 217 2.83 -4.75 -9.08
CA PHE A 217 2.68 -6.13 -8.61
C PHE A 217 1.72 -6.26 -7.42
N ASP A 218 1.89 -5.42 -6.42
CA ASP A 218 1.24 -5.48 -5.11
C ASP A 218 -0.09 -4.71 -5.01
N VAL A 219 -0.58 -4.16 -6.13
CA VAL A 219 -1.83 -3.39 -6.13
C VAL A 219 -3.06 -4.28 -6.05
N TYR A 220 -3.01 -5.48 -6.62
CA TYR A 220 -4.17 -6.37 -6.71
C TYR A 220 -4.07 -7.60 -5.83
N LEU A 221 -2.88 -8.21 -5.72
CA LEU A 221 -2.61 -9.34 -4.83
C LEU A 221 -1.68 -8.91 -3.70
N ASP A 222 -1.77 -9.55 -2.56
CA ASP A 222 -1.14 -9.19 -1.28
C ASP A 222 -1.45 -7.75 -0.82
N ALA A 223 -2.44 -7.12 -1.45
CA ALA A 223 -2.88 -5.78 -1.07
C ALA A 223 -3.56 -5.80 0.30
N PHE A 224 -3.19 -4.86 1.17
CA PHE A 224 -3.79 -4.75 2.50
C PHE A 224 -4.02 -3.27 2.89
N PRO A 225 -4.85 -2.97 3.90
CA PRO A 225 -5.36 -1.61 4.15
C PRO A 225 -4.30 -0.53 4.42
N PHE A 226 -3.10 -0.92 4.84
CA PHE A 226 -2.01 0.01 5.20
C PHE A 226 -1.03 0.26 4.05
N GLN A 227 -1.14 -0.47 2.95
CA GLN A 227 -0.29 -0.36 1.77
C GLN A 227 -0.62 0.89 0.97
N THR A 228 -0.19 2.02 1.46
CA THR A 228 -0.41 3.32 0.80
C THR A 228 0.57 4.37 1.33
N LEU A 229 0.98 5.27 0.45
CA LEU A 229 1.85 6.40 0.81
C LEU A 229 1.11 7.49 1.60
N SER A 230 -0.22 7.48 1.64
CA SER A 230 -1.02 8.57 2.22
C SER A 230 -1.46 8.35 3.67
N LYS A 231 -1.20 7.17 4.25
CA LYS A 231 -1.42 6.87 5.67
C LYS A 231 -0.10 6.99 6.46
N GLY A 232 -0.10 6.62 7.74
CA GLY A 232 1.00 6.93 8.66
C GLY A 232 2.35 6.25 8.35
N PHE A 233 2.36 4.96 8.09
CA PHE A 233 3.58 4.17 7.95
C PHE A 233 4.46 4.55 6.75
N ILE A 234 5.78 4.38 6.90
CA ILE A 234 6.81 4.72 5.90
C ILE A 234 7.78 3.54 5.69
N ASN A 235 8.06 2.77 6.75
CA ASN A 235 8.99 1.65 6.69
C ASN A 235 8.49 0.52 5.77
N ARG A 236 9.42 -0.17 5.12
CA ARG A 236 9.14 -1.28 4.21
C ARG A 236 8.23 -2.33 4.85
N SER A 237 8.52 -2.81 6.04
CA SER A 237 7.77 -3.89 6.70
C SER A 237 6.31 -3.55 6.95
N SER A 238 6.00 -2.26 7.13
CA SER A 238 4.66 -1.77 7.42
C SER A 238 3.81 -1.53 6.17
N ILE A 239 4.46 -1.35 4.98
CA ILE A 239 3.77 -1.05 3.72
C ILE A 239 3.96 -2.13 2.65
N TYR A 240 5.05 -2.92 2.70
CA TYR A 240 5.37 -3.97 1.75
C TYR A 240 6.06 -5.12 2.46
N ASN A 241 5.66 -6.38 2.23
CA ASN A 241 6.28 -7.50 2.91
C ASN A 241 7.71 -7.77 2.37
N PRO A 242 8.76 -7.78 3.22
CA PRO A 242 10.13 -8.03 2.78
C PRO A 242 10.39 -9.38 2.10
N THR A 243 9.49 -10.37 2.27
CA THR A 243 9.56 -11.69 1.63
C THR A 243 8.92 -11.73 0.24
N LEU A 244 8.31 -10.63 -0.23
CA LEU A 244 7.83 -10.52 -1.60
C LEU A 244 8.98 -10.22 -2.57
N PRO A 245 8.90 -10.71 -3.83
CA PRO A 245 9.97 -10.52 -4.81
C PRO A 245 10.14 -9.04 -5.16
N THR A 246 11.37 -8.61 -5.32
CA THR A 246 11.64 -7.27 -5.86
C THR A 246 11.20 -7.20 -7.32
N THR A 247 10.42 -6.17 -7.64
CA THR A 247 9.86 -5.90 -8.97
C THR A 247 10.14 -4.47 -9.39
N GLY A 248 10.00 -4.16 -10.69
CA GLY A 248 9.82 -2.78 -11.14
C GLY A 248 8.49 -2.21 -10.62
N LEU A 249 8.35 -0.88 -10.64
CA LEU A 249 7.12 -0.20 -10.22
C LEU A 249 5.92 -0.52 -11.10
N GLY A 250 6.15 -0.90 -12.35
CA GLY A 250 5.14 -1.38 -13.27
C GLY A 250 5.75 -2.31 -14.31
N ALA A 251 5.01 -3.34 -14.67
CA ALA A 251 5.36 -4.27 -15.75
C ALA A 251 4.13 -4.71 -16.53
N ILE A 252 4.35 -5.31 -17.69
CA ILE A 252 3.28 -5.99 -18.41
C ILE A 252 2.79 -7.15 -17.54
N ALA A 253 1.51 -7.14 -17.25
CA ALA A 253 0.89 -8.06 -16.32
C ALA A 253 -0.58 -8.29 -16.66
N GLY A 254 -1.11 -9.38 -16.12
CA GLY A 254 -2.53 -9.68 -16.09
C GLY A 254 -2.92 -10.19 -14.71
N VAL A 255 -4.04 -9.74 -14.20
CA VAL A 255 -4.61 -10.18 -12.92
C VAL A 255 -6.09 -10.44 -13.09
N VAL A 256 -6.57 -11.50 -12.47
CA VAL A 256 -7.99 -11.79 -12.29
C VAL A 256 -8.27 -12.03 -10.81
N LYS A 257 -9.39 -11.51 -10.32
CA LYS A 257 -9.80 -11.67 -8.92
C LYS A 257 -11.32 -11.66 -8.82
N GLY A 258 -11.88 -12.48 -7.94
CA GLY A 258 -13.33 -12.51 -7.75
C GLY A 258 -13.76 -13.24 -6.50
N PHE A 259 -14.94 -12.88 -6.00
CA PHE A 259 -15.61 -13.54 -4.90
C PHE A 259 -16.30 -14.81 -5.42
N VAL A 260 -15.88 -15.95 -4.91
CA VAL A 260 -16.47 -17.27 -5.21
C VAL A 260 -17.63 -17.61 -4.27
N THR A 261 -17.67 -16.93 -3.12
CA THR A 261 -18.80 -16.92 -2.16
C THR A 261 -19.01 -15.48 -1.69
N ASP A 262 -19.93 -15.23 -0.77
CA ASP A 262 -20.12 -13.89 -0.19
C ASP A 262 -18.93 -13.42 0.63
N ASN A 263 -18.11 -14.35 1.11
CA ASN A 263 -17.04 -14.09 2.06
C ASN A 263 -15.64 -14.42 1.53
N ILE A 264 -15.52 -15.27 0.51
CA ILE A 264 -14.24 -15.80 0.01
C ILE A 264 -13.98 -15.28 -1.39
N TRP A 265 -12.80 -14.72 -1.62
CA TRP A 265 -12.30 -14.40 -2.94
C TRP A 265 -11.09 -15.25 -3.33
N LEU A 266 -10.90 -15.40 -4.62
CA LEU A 266 -9.71 -15.96 -5.23
C LEU A 266 -9.11 -14.93 -6.18
N GLY A 267 -7.77 -14.92 -6.31
CA GLY A 267 -7.04 -14.09 -7.25
C GLY A 267 -5.88 -14.87 -7.88
N ALA A 268 -5.53 -14.49 -9.10
CA ALA A 268 -4.34 -14.98 -9.79
C ALA A 268 -3.73 -13.86 -10.63
N GLN A 269 -2.41 -13.81 -10.70
CA GLN A 269 -1.65 -12.79 -11.40
C GLN A 269 -0.44 -13.39 -12.10
N ILE A 270 -0.16 -12.88 -13.30
CA ILE A 270 1.10 -13.06 -14.01
C ILE A 270 1.71 -11.69 -14.29
N TYR A 271 3.03 -11.56 -14.15
CA TYR A 271 3.75 -10.29 -14.17
C TYR A 271 5.14 -10.51 -14.78
N ASP A 272 5.57 -9.65 -15.71
CA ASP A 272 6.91 -9.72 -16.30
C ASP A 272 8.00 -9.50 -15.24
N ALA A 273 8.86 -10.48 -15.04
CA ALA A 273 9.91 -10.44 -14.04
C ALA A 273 11.06 -9.47 -14.38
N ASN A 274 11.20 -9.08 -15.66
CA ASN A 274 12.33 -8.30 -16.18
C ASN A 274 12.04 -6.81 -16.33
N ALA A 275 10.84 -6.35 -16.01
CA ALA A 275 10.50 -4.93 -16.11
C ALA A 275 11.44 -4.04 -15.29
N VAL A 276 11.82 -2.91 -15.86
CA VAL A 276 12.72 -1.92 -15.28
C VAL A 276 11.94 -0.62 -15.00
N ASN A 277 12.32 0.07 -13.94
CA ASN A 277 11.75 1.39 -13.63
C ASN A 277 12.20 2.43 -14.65
N GLY A 278 11.29 3.33 -15.02
CA GLY A 278 11.58 4.42 -15.96
C GLY A 278 11.63 3.99 -17.43
N ASP A 279 11.41 2.71 -17.72
CA ASP A 279 11.44 2.18 -19.08
C ASP A 279 10.13 1.46 -19.42
N PHE A 280 9.57 1.81 -20.58
CA PHE A 280 8.42 1.14 -21.16
C PHE A 280 8.88 0.19 -22.26
N ASP A 281 9.75 -0.76 -21.89
CA ASP A 281 10.32 -1.74 -22.82
C ASP A 281 9.46 -3.02 -22.84
N LEU A 282 8.95 -3.37 -24.01
CA LEU A 282 8.20 -4.61 -24.24
C LEU A 282 9.13 -5.77 -24.65
N SER A 283 10.39 -5.49 -24.97
CA SER A 283 11.35 -6.54 -25.37
C SER A 283 11.69 -7.49 -24.21
N THR A 284 11.48 -7.05 -22.97
CA THR A 284 11.62 -7.89 -21.77
C THR A 284 10.71 -9.13 -21.77
N LEU A 285 9.59 -9.08 -22.50
CA LEU A 285 8.69 -10.23 -22.66
C LEU A 285 9.30 -11.37 -23.47
N GLU A 286 10.30 -11.10 -24.31
CA GLU A 286 10.99 -12.11 -25.12
C GLU A 286 11.83 -13.06 -24.24
N GLU A 287 12.24 -12.64 -23.04
CA GLU A 287 12.94 -13.49 -22.09
C GLU A 287 12.06 -14.61 -21.53
N GLY A 288 10.73 -14.43 -21.51
CA GLY A 288 9.76 -15.43 -21.03
C GLY A 288 9.86 -15.72 -19.54
N GLU A 289 10.42 -14.81 -18.74
CA GLU A 289 10.61 -14.92 -17.29
C GLU A 289 9.50 -14.19 -16.56
N TRP A 290 8.79 -14.88 -15.66
CA TRP A 290 7.55 -14.42 -15.07
C TRP A 290 7.56 -14.45 -13.53
N ILE A 291 6.77 -13.56 -12.93
CA ILE A 291 6.27 -13.70 -11.56
C ILE A 291 4.82 -14.16 -11.66
N LYS A 292 4.49 -15.25 -10.99
CA LYS A 292 3.16 -15.82 -10.89
C LYS A 292 2.72 -15.78 -9.44
N ALA A 293 1.49 -15.38 -9.19
CA ALA A 293 0.95 -15.37 -7.84
C ALA A 293 -0.51 -15.82 -7.82
N VAL A 294 -0.91 -16.44 -6.71
CA VAL A 294 -2.30 -16.79 -6.42
C VAL A 294 -2.65 -16.36 -5.01
N GLU A 295 -3.88 -15.94 -4.82
CA GLU A 295 -4.37 -15.46 -3.52
C GLU A 295 -5.72 -16.09 -3.20
N ILE A 296 -5.90 -16.49 -1.95
CA ILE A 296 -7.19 -16.76 -1.34
C ILE A 296 -7.39 -15.80 -0.17
N GLY A 297 -8.58 -15.26 -0.04
CA GLY A 297 -8.89 -14.39 1.09
C GLY A 297 -10.31 -14.56 1.59
N PHE A 298 -10.51 -14.10 2.83
CA PHE A 298 -11.77 -14.10 3.54
C PHE A 298 -12.08 -12.71 4.08
N THR A 299 -13.35 -12.32 4.06
CA THR A 299 -13.90 -11.13 4.70
C THR A 299 -15.29 -11.44 5.26
N PRO A 300 -15.72 -10.84 6.38
CA PRO A 300 -17.08 -11.03 6.89
C PRO A 300 -18.17 -10.63 5.90
N SER A 301 -17.93 -9.58 5.11
CA SER A 301 -18.83 -9.13 4.04
C SER A 301 -18.06 -8.43 2.93
N PHE A 302 -18.67 -8.31 1.74
CA PHE A 302 -18.08 -7.57 0.61
C PHE A 302 -17.84 -6.08 0.95
N ALA A 303 -18.69 -5.47 1.76
CA ALA A 303 -18.54 -4.08 2.18
C ALA A 303 -17.30 -3.88 3.07
N GLU A 304 -16.97 -4.85 3.91
CA GLU A 304 -15.86 -4.78 4.86
C GLU A 304 -14.51 -5.24 4.31
N ARG A 305 -14.46 -5.71 3.05
CA ARG A 305 -13.23 -6.26 2.43
C ARG A 305 -12.01 -5.35 2.46
N GLY A 306 -12.22 -4.05 2.65
CA GLY A 306 -11.16 -3.04 2.76
C GLY A 306 -10.52 -2.94 4.14
N SER A 307 -11.22 -3.39 5.20
CA SER A 307 -10.79 -3.22 6.60
C SER A 307 -10.76 -4.51 7.40
N ASN A 308 -11.68 -5.46 7.10
CA ASN A 308 -11.78 -6.75 7.80
C ASN A 308 -11.46 -7.88 6.82
N ARG A 309 -10.25 -8.41 6.88
CA ARG A 309 -9.79 -9.42 5.92
C ARG A 309 -8.71 -10.33 6.48
N LEU A 310 -8.71 -11.57 6.02
CA LEU A 310 -7.61 -12.52 6.08
C LEU A 310 -7.26 -12.91 4.65
N GLN A 311 -5.99 -12.91 4.29
CA GLN A 311 -5.55 -13.37 2.98
C GLN A 311 -4.25 -14.16 3.07
N ILE A 312 -4.11 -15.11 2.15
CA ILE A 312 -2.90 -15.90 1.93
C ILE A 312 -2.55 -15.75 0.46
N THR A 313 -1.34 -15.31 0.19
CA THR A 313 -0.79 -15.15 -1.16
C THR A 313 0.42 -16.05 -1.33
N TYR A 314 0.45 -16.90 -2.36
CA TYR A 314 1.63 -17.64 -2.79
C TYR A 314 2.16 -17.02 -4.08
N TRP A 315 3.48 -16.91 -4.20
CA TRP A 315 4.14 -16.39 -5.38
C TRP A 315 5.33 -17.28 -5.79
N GLU A 316 5.60 -17.28 -7.08
CA GLU A 316 6.78 -17.88 -7.72
C GLU A 316 7.37 -16.89 -8.72
N LYS A 317 8.68 -16.69 -8.72
CA LYS A 317 9.40 -15.87 -9.69
C LYS A 317 10.45 -16.70 -10.38
N ASP A 318 10.42 -16.72 -11.72
CA ASP A 318 11.44 -17.38 -12.54
C ASP A 318 12.82 -16.74 -12.32
N ALA A 319 13.89 -17.48 -12.57
CA ALA A 319 15.23 -16.93 -12.53
C ALA A 319 15.37 -15.85 -13.61
N ARG A 320 15.98 -14.71 -13.26
CA ARG A 320 16.34 -13.66 -14.22
C ARG A 320 17.79 -13.87 -14.65
N VAL A 321 17.97 -14.53 -15.78
CA VAL A 321 19.31 -14.95 -16.24
C VAL A 321 20.23 -13.75 -16.46
N ARG A 322 19.77 -12.69 -17.12
CA ARG A 322 20.55 -11.46 -17.36
C ARG A 322 20.94 -10.72 -16.09
N ALA A 323 20.06 -10.71 -15.08
CA ALA A 323 20.28 -10.02 -13.82
C ALA A 323 21.02 -10.88 -12.79
N GLY A 324 21.28 -12.16 -13.08
CA GLY A 324 21.87 -13.09 -12.14
C GLY A 324 21.00 -13.37 -10.90
N THR A 325 19.67 -13.09 -10.99
CA THR A 325 18.76 -13.31 -9.87
C THR A 325 18.22 -14.73 -9.94
N PRO A 326 18.40 -15.57 -8.92
CA PRO A 326 17.92 -16.96 -8.94
C PRO A 326 16.40 -17.02 -8.86
N LYS A 327 15.84 -18.16 -9.28
CA LYS A 327 14.43 -18.47 -9.05
C LYS A 327 14.08 -18.36 -7.56
N GLY A 328 12.88 -17.87 -7.26
CA GLY A 328 12.37 -17.79 -5.89
C GLY A 328 10.91 -18.11 -5.81
N ASP A 329 10.48 -18.52 -4.62
CA ASP A 329 9.09 -18.70 -4.26
C ASP A 329 8.87 -18.37 -2.78
N GLY A 330 7.63 -18.10 -2.44
CA GLY A 330 7.27 -17.76 -1.08
C GLY A 330 5.77 -17.57 -0.89
N TRP A 331 5.40 -17.28 0.35
CA TRP A 331 4.02 -17.01 0.70
C TRP A 331 3.91 -15.94 1.78
N THR A 332 2.78 -15.26 1.82
CA THR A 332 2.44 -14.27 2.83
C THR A 332 1.07 -14.58 3.43
N VAL A 333 0.90 -14.25 4.70
CA VAL A 333 -0.40 -14.21 5.39
C VAL A 333 -0.59 -12.82 5.95
N SER A 334 -1.74 -12.21 5.68
CA SER A 334 -2.09 -10.88 6.17
C SER A 334 -3.48 -10.90 6.79
N VAL A 335 -3.60 -10.35 7.98
CA VAL A 335 -4.85 -10.13 8.69
C VAL A 335 -4.99 -8.63 8.92
N ALA A 336 -6.15 -8.06 8.62
CA ALA A 336 -6.52 -6.72 9.04
C ALA A 336 -7.88 -6.75 9.70
N SER A 337 -8.07 -5.94 10.72
CA SER A 337 -9.33 -5.85 11.46
C SER A 337 -9.62 -4.43 11.91
N GLN A 338 -10.83 -3.98 11.62
CA GLN A 338 -11.42 -2.76 12.15
C GLN A 338 -11.95 -3.03 13.55
N LEU A 339 -11.40 -2.37 14.55
CA LEU A 339 -11.80 -2.49 15.96
C LEU A 339 -12.59 -1.24 16.37
N GLY A 340 -13.90 -1.30 16.21
CA GLY A 340 -14.76 -0.10 16.35
C GLY A 340 -14.54 0.90 15.21
N ASP A 341 -14.96 2.15 15.38
CA ASP A 341 -15.02 3.12 14.29
C ASP A 341 -13.66 3.74 13.94
N ASN A 342 -12.74 3.80 14.89
CA ASN A 342 -11.53 4.62 14.81
C ASN A 342 -10.22 3.84 14.88
N VAL A 343 -10.26 2.51 15.00
CA VAL A 343 -9.05 1.70 15.15
C VAL A 343 -8.98 0.63 14.07
N LEU A 344 -7.90 0.66 13.28
CA LEU A 344 -7.59 -0.36 12.30
C LEU A 344 -6.27 -1.04 12.69
N SER A 345 -6.26 -2.36 12.77
CA SER A 345 -5.08 -3.15 13.14
C SER A 345 -4.69 -4.13 12.05
N PHE A 346 -3.43 -4.57 12.07
CA PHE A 346 -2.96 -5.61 11.17
C PHE A 346 -1.90 -6.49 11.82
N VAL A 347 -1.80 -7.71 11.28
CA VAL A 347 -0.69 -8.64 11.50
C VAL A 347 -0.35 -9.27 10.17
N ARG A 348 0.93 -9.31 9.82
CA ARG A 348 1.44 -9.93 8.59
C ARG A 348 2.61 -10.85 8.91
N PHE A 349 2.70 -11.92 8.18
CA PHE A 349 3.84 -12.83 8.15
C PHE A 349 4.17 -13.18 6.70
N GLY A 350 5.44 -13.41 6.40
CA GLY A 350 5.88 -13.89 5.11
C GLY A 350 7.06 -14.84 5.23
N HIS A 351 7.15 -15.77 4.29
CA HIS A 351 8.26 -16.71 4.14
C HIS A 351 8.63 -16.83 2.67
N SER A 352 9.92 -16.95 2.39
CA SER A 352 10.46 -17.20 1.06
C SER A 352 11.65 -18.17 1.14
N ASN A 353 11.99 -18.79 0.02
CA ASN A 353 13.19 -19.60 -0.09
C ASN A 353 14.49 -18.77 -0.27
N GLY A 354 14.40 -17.44 -0.11
CA GLY A 354 15.51 -16.49 -0.27
C GLY A 354 15.83 -16.09 -1.72
N GLY A 355 15.27 -16.77 -2.72
CA GLY A 355 15.43 -16.44 -4.14
C GLY A 355 14.50 -15.33 -4.62
N GLY A 356 14.51 -15.01 -5.93
CA GLY A 356 13.62 -14.01 -6.53
C GLY A 356 13.98 -12.54 -6.23
N GLY A 357 15.11 -12.28 -5.55
CA GLY A 357 15.54 -10.94 -5.13
C GLY A 357 14.73 -10.40 -3.96
N VAL A 358 14.22 -11.27 -3.07
CA VAL A 358 13.57 -10.87 -1.81
C VAL A 358 14.58 -10.25 -0.86
N ALA A 359 14.12 -9.38 0.04
CA ALA A 359 15.01 -8.86 1.08
C ALA A 359 15.10 -9.79 2.30
N ALA A 360 14.08 -10.58 2.57
CA ALA A 360 14.05 -11.46 3.73
C ALA A 360 13.58 -12.87 3.37
N GLU A 361 14.10 -13.87 4.09
CA GLU A 361 13.59 -15.23 4.05
C GLU A 361 12.34 -15.38 4.90
N ASP A 362 12.35 -14.77 6.08
CA ASP A 362 11.20 -14.68 6.97
C ASP A 362 10.97 -13.22 7.39
N ALA A 363 9.71 -12.79 7.50
CA ALA A 363 9.37 -11.47 7.99
C ALA A 363 8.05 -11.49 8.76
N PHE A 364 7.97 -10.64 9.77
CA PHE A 364 6.77 -10.38 10.56
C PHE A 364 6.57 -8.88 10.70
N SER A 365 5.33 -8.43 10.62
CA SER A 365 4.96 -7.07 11.01
C SER A 365 3.57 -7.05 11.65
N ALA A 366 3.39 -6.13 12.59
CA ALA A 366 2.09 -5.87 13.20
C ALA A 366 1.98 -4.37 13.52
N GLY A 367 0.77 -3.86 13.51
CA GLY A 367 0.56 -2.46 13.84
C GLY A 367 -0.90 -2.08 13.98
N VAL A 368 -1.10 -0.86 14.43
CA VAL A 368 -2.39 -0.25 14.66
C VAL A 368 -2.40 1.20 14.21
N GLN A 369 -3.52 1.64 13.66
CA GLN A 369 -3.81 3.04 13.38
C GLN A 369 -5.04 3.49 14.14
N PHE A 370 -4.92 4.64 14.79
CA PHE A 370 -5.99 5.34 15.47
C PHE A 370 -6.36 6.56 14.64
N THR A 371 -7.56 6.58 14.08
CA THR A 371 -8.11 7.73 13.36
C THR A 371 -8.80 8.65 14.36
N GLN A 372 -8.49 9.93 14.30
CA GLN A 372 -9.10 10.96 15.13
C GLN A 372 -9.84 11.97 14.27
N GLY A 373 -10.57 12.89 14.89
CA GLY A 373 -11.20 14.00 14.20
C GLY A 373 -10.22 14.72 13.26
N PHE A 374 -10.74 15.39 12.25
CA PHE A 374 -9.95 16.07 11.19
C PHE A 374 -9.10 15.15 10.30
N ASP A 375 -9.44 13.87 10.19
CA ASP A 375 -8.72 12.89 9.35
C ASP A 375 -7.25 12.67 9.77
N GLU A 376 -6.98 12.84 11.07
CA GLU A 376 -5.67 12.63 11.67
C GLU A 376 -5.47 11.16 12.03
N ILE A 377 -4.25 10.66 11.86
CA ILE A 377 -3.94 9.25 12.05
C ILE A 377 -2.67 9.09 12.88
N TRP A 378 -2.79 8.47 14.05
CA TRP A 378 -1.65 7.99 14.80
C TRP A 378 -1.40 6.52 14.46
N SER A 379 -0.19 6.19 14.07
CA SER A 379 0.23 4.84 13.70
C SER A 379 1.35 4.34 14.60
N ILE A 380 1.25 3.10 15.05
CA ILE A 380 2.28 2.40 15.80
C ILE A 380 2.44 1.02 15.18
N GLY A 381 3.67 0.61 14.89
CA GLY A 381 3.99 -0.68 14.29
C GLY A 381 5.30 -1.27 14.79
N ILE A 382 5.41 -2.57 14.66
CA ILE A 382 6.62 -3.34 14.89
C ILE A 382 6.90 -4.21 13.66
N GLY A 383 8.18 -4.47 13.42
CA GLY A 383 8.65 -5.33 12.35
C GLY A 383 9.80 -6.21 12.79
N TRP A 384 9.93 -7.36 12.16
CA TRP A 384 11.07 -8.27 12.26
C TRP A 384 11.31 -8.90 10.90
N ALA A 385 12.57 -9.06 10.54
CA ALA A 385 12.93 -9.73 9.30
C ALA A 385 14.29 -10.43 9.43
N ASN A 386 14.36 -11.63 8.86
CA ASN A 386 15.59 -12.39 8.67
C ASN A 386 16.13 -12.13 7.26
N PRO A 387 17.33 -11.52 7.09
CA PRO A 387 17.86 -11.18 5.78
C PRO A 387 18.05 -12.39 4.87
N SER A 388 17.72 -12.23 3.56
CA SER A 388 17.95 -13.28 2.57
C SER A 388 19.45 -13.46 2.32
N ALA A 389 19.97 -14.65 2.64
CA ALA A 389 21.34 -15.04 2.36
C ALA A 389 21.67 -15.11 0.85
N THR A 390 20.65 -15.18 0.00
CA THR A 390 20.78 -15.18 -1.47
C THR A 390 20.89 -13.77 -2.05
N THR A 391 20.19 -12.82 -1.45
CA THR A 391 20.17 -11.40 -1.89
C THR A 391 21.33 -10.61 -1.29
N PHE A 392 21.68 -10.93 -0.05
CA PHE A 392 22.78 -10.34 0.71
C PHE A 392 23.85 -11.38 1.01
N GLU A 393 24.80 -11.04 1.87
CA GLU A 393 25.80 -12.01 2.37
C GLU A 393 25.17 -12.97 3.40
N PRO A 394 25.63 -14.23 3.47
CA PRO A 394 25.20 -15.17 4.50
C PRO A 394 25.66 -14.77 5.90
N GLY A 395 24.82 -15.04 6.90
CA GLY A 395 25.18 -14.86 8.31
C GLY A 395 24.90 -13.49 8.89
N LEU A 396 24.09 -12.68 8.19
CA LEU A 396 23.54 -11.43 8.74
C LEU A 396 22.56 -11.74 9.87
N ASP A 397 22.56 -10.89 10.89
CA ASP A 397 21.62 -10.98 12.01
C ASP A 397 20.22 -10.48 11.63
N ASP A 398 19.21 -10.94 12.37
CA ASP A 398 17.83 -10.49 12.23
C ASP A 398 17.69 -9.01 12.59
N GLU A 399 16.91 -8.27 11.81
CA GLU A 399 16.56 -6.88 12.07
C GLU A 399 15.21 -6.77 12.78
N PHE A 400 15.08 -5.80 13.71
CA PHE A 400 13.85 -5.47 14.41
C PHE A 400 13.54 -3.99 14.25
N LEU A 401 12.24 -3.66 14.18
CA LEU A 401 11.73 -2.30 13.99
C LEU A 401 10.66 -1.97 15.01
N ILE A 402 10.71 -0.74 15.51
CA ILE A 402 9.55 -0.05 16.07
C ILE A 402 9.36 1.22 15.23
N GLU A 403 8.14 1.44 14.74
CA GLU A 403 7.79 2.65 13.97
C GLU A 403 6.58 3.33 14.60
N THR A 404 6.64 4.65 14.74
CA THR A 404 5.48 5.48 15.08
C THR A 404 5.42 6.73 14.23
N SER A 405 4.21 7.16 13.91
CA SER A 405 3.99 8.38 13.13
C SER A 405 2.65 9.02 13.49
N TYR A 406 2.55 10.32 13.30
CA TYR A 406 1.30 11.05 13.45
C TYR A 406 1.04 11.91 12.22
N LYS A 407 -0.03 11.61 11.47
CA LYS A 407 -0.47 12.39 10.32
C LYS A 407 -1.38 13.52 10.77
N PHE A 408 -0.96 14.75 10.56
CA PHE A 408 -1.79 15.95 10.69
C PHE A 408 -2.42 16.29 9.35
N GLN A 409 -3.75 16.36 9.27
CA GLN A 409 -4.46 16.88 8.11
C GLN A 409 -4.63 18.38 8.28
N LEU A 410 -3.66 19.16 7.80
CA LEU A 410 -3.59 20.61 8.04
C LEU A 410 -4.59 21.41 7.21
N SER A 411 -4.83 20.98 5.96
CA SER A 411 -5.92 21.49 5.12
C SER A 411 -6.51 20.36 4.29
N ARG A 412 -7.53 20.62 3.50
CA ARG A 412 -8.13 19.61 2.62
C ARG A 412 -7.10 18.88 1.75
N ASN A 413 -6.09 19.60 1.29
CA ASN A 413 -5.13 19.13 0.28
C ASN A 413 -3.71 18.94 0.82
N PHE A 414 -3.47 19.28 2.10
CA PHE A 414 -2.13 19.31 2.67
C PHE A 414 -2.08 18.54 3.98
N SER A 415 -1.16 17.60 4.09
CA SER A 415 -0.89 16.88 5.33
C SER A 415 0.61 16.83 5.63
N LEU A 416 0.93 16.78 6.94
CA LEU A 416 2.27 16.65 7.48
C LEU A 416 2.30 15.40 8.38
N THR A 417 3.35 14.59 8.25
CA THR A 417 3.49 13.36 9.04
C THR A 417 4.91 13.25 9.59
N PRO A 418 5.18 13.71 10.83
CA PRO A 418 6.36 13.28 11.55
C PRO A 418 6.34 11.77 11.77
N ASN A 419 7.52 11.15 11.66
CA ASN A 419 7.73 9.72 11.77
C ASN A 419 9.01 9.46 12.56
N LEU A 420 8.99 8.44 13.40
CA LEU A 420 10.14 7.97 14.15
C LEU A 420 10.24 6.46 13.98
N GLN A 421 11.43 5.99 13.60
CA GLN A 421 11.75 4.57 13.50
C GLN A 421 12.94 4.26 14.39
N PHE A 422 12.91 3.12 15.05
CA PHE A 422 14.00 2.56 15.82
C PHE A 422 14.28 1.17 15.30
N VAL A 423 15.45 0.98 14.70
CA VAL A 423 15.90 -0.30 14.13
C VAL A 423 16.99 -0.88 15.03
N VAL A 424 16.80 -2.10 15.48
CA VAL A 424 17.78 -2.88 16.26
C VAL A 424 18.43 -3.88 15.33
N ASN A 425 19.74 -4.06 15.48
CA ASN A 425 20.61 -4.89 14.64
C ASN A 425 20.52 -4.50 13.16
N PRO A 426 20.99 -3.30 12.76
CA PRO A 426 21.12 -2.99 11.33
C PRO A 426 22.12 -3.95 10.72
N SER A 427 21.62 -5.00 10.05
CA SER A 427 22.36 -6.25 9.79
C SER A 427 23.65 -6.08 8.95
N GLY A 428 23.71 -4.99 8.16
CA GLY A 428 24.89 -4.61 7.38
C GLY A 428 25.78 -3.55 8.05
N ASN A 429 25.56 -3.22 9.34
CA ASN A 429 26.39 -2.29 10.11
C ASN A 429 26.83 -2.91 11.44
N PRO A 430 27.98 -3.60 11.45
CA PRO A 430 28.47 -4.30 12.65
C PRO A 430 28.98 -3.37 13.76
N GLU A 431 29.13 -2.06 13.49
CA GLU A 431 29.59 -1.08 14.48
C GLU A 431 28.45 -0.55 15.34
N GLU A 432 27.19 -0.64 14.85
CA GLU A 432 26.00 -0.12 15.53
C GLU A 432 25.01 -1.23 15.92
N ASN A 433 24.59 -1.24 17.19
CA ASN A 433 23.55 -2.16 17.65
C ASN A 433 22.13 -1.66 17.35
N SER A 434 21.98 -0.36 17.11
CA SER A 434 20.67 0.23 16.81
C SER A 434 20.81 1.58 16.12
N ILE A 435 19.82 1.93 15.31
CA ILE A 435 19.73 3.21 14.59
C ILE A 435 18.36 3.82 14.80
N TRP A 436 18.34 5.10 15.17
CA TRP A 436 17.17 5.94 15.17
C TRP A 436 17.04 6.67 13.85
N ILE A 437 15.82 6.75 13.29
CA ILE A 437 15.55 7.49 12.07
C ILE A 437 14.35 8.40 12.33
N PHE A 438 14.60 9.69 12.27
CA PHE A 438 13.55 10.71 12.29
C PHE A 438 13.15 11.05 10.86
N GLY A 439 11.84 11.15 10.59
CA GLY A 439 11.31 11.49 9.28
C GLY A 439 10.21 12.55 9.35
N ILE A 440 10.09 13.32 8.28
CA ILE A 440 8.94 14.22 8.04
C ILE A 440 8.46 13.98 6.62
N ARG A 441 7.20 13.54 6.48
CA ARG A 441 6.54 13.44 5.18
C ARG A 441 5.54 14.56 4.99
N VAL A 442 5.60 15.21 3.83
CA VAL A 442 4.62 16.20 3.35
C VAL A 442 3.85 15.61 2.19
N ILE A 443 2.54 15.80 2.16
CA ILE A 443 1.69 15.38 1.05
C ILE A 443 0.83 16.55 0.60
N LEU A 444 0.86 16.81 -0.71
CA LEU A 444 -0.04 17.72 -1.41
C LEU A 444 -0.86 16.92 -2.42
N THR A 445 -2.19 17.12 -2.45
CA THR A 445 -3.11 16.45 -3.39
C THR A 445 -4.02 17.46 -4.09
N LEU A 446 -4.23 17.29 -5.42
CA LEU A 446 -5.10 18.16 -6.23
C LEU A 446 -5.98 17.33 -7.17
#